data_84186e11d8c89eff0fec9d6c8dc8a4d0
#
_entry.id   84186e11d8c89eff0fec9d6c8dc8a4d0
#
_cell.length_a   1.000
_cell.length_b   1.000
_cell.length_c   1.000
_cell.angle_alpha   90.00
_cell.angle_beta   90.00
_cell.angle_gamma   90.00
#
_symmetry.space_group_name_H-M   'P 1'
#
loop_
_entity.id
_entity.type
_entity.pdbx_description
1 polymer ?
#
loop_
_entity_poly.entity_id
_entity_poly.type
_entity_poly.pdbx_seq_one_letter_code
_entity_poly.pdbx_strand_id
1 'polypeptide(L)'
;MIMDDRFNQAVQFATNEIQGFYDRGGSFRALNQKARSEILEVFSDGFDWEANLNNATKDFHSFDSLRRYCAYLIRAERKMPDQLKHWIADVLEGVAPTLKQPQGGVITGLSNNMLLPRLIEKVATKFDLDRTRNDETRPCTSACDAVHQAIIKVPQAKSEVKSLQYRTIKKAYEDAKNLGIFVGN
;
A
#
# COMPACT_ATOMS: atom_id res chain seq x y z
N MET A 1 3.76 23.45 26.16
CA MET A 1 3.50 23.54 24.70
C MET A 1 2.18 22.82 24.48
N ILE A 2 1.10 23.57 24.30
CA ILE A 2 -0.25 23.03 24.05
C ILE A 2 -0.21 22.42 22.66
N MET A 3 -0.24 21.12 22.56
CA MET A 3 -0.48 20.44 21.26
C MET A 3 -1.83 20.96 20.74
N ASP A 4 -1.85 21.36 19.47
CA ASP A 4 -3.07 21.84 18.82
C ASP A 4 -4.17 20.78 19.02
N ASP A 5 -5.30 21.19 19.61
CA ASP A 5 -6.41 20.30 19.94
C ASP A 5 -6.92 19.55 18.69
N ARG A 6 -6.87 20.19 17.52
CA ARG A 6 -7.16 19.61 16.22
C ARG A 6 -6.29 18.40 15.90
N PHE A 7 -4.98 18.47 16.18
CA PHE A 7 -4.06 17.38 15.91
C PHE A 7 -4.35 16.17 16.81
N ASN A 8 -4.66 16.38 18.08
CA ASN A 8 -5.05 15.30 19.00
C ASN A 8 -6.36 14.65 18.56
N GLN A 9 -7.34 15.42 18.12
CA GLN A 9 -8.60 14.91 17.54
C GLN A 9 -8.34 14.12 16.25
N ALA A 10 -7.42 14.58 15.40
CA ALA A 10 -7.01 13.90 14.20
C ALA A 10 -6.36 12.53 14.48
N VAL A 11 -5.47 12.47 15.48
CA VAL A 11 -4.86 11.21 15.96
C VAL A 11 -5.94 10.26 16.50
N GLN A 12 -6.87 10.75 17.31
CA GLN A 12 -7.95 9.92 17.85
C GLN A 12 -8.88 9.39 16.75
N PHE A 13 -9.24 10.23 15.78
CA PHE A 13 -10.02 9.82 14.62
C PHE A 13 -9.31 8.73 13.82
N ALA A 14 -8.04 8.93 13.49
CA ALA A 14 -7.25 7.94 12.76
C ALA A 14 -7.12 6.63 13.56
N THR A 15 -6.97 6.70 14.89
CA THR A 15 -6.92 5.53 15.78
C THR A 15 -8.22 4.74 15.70
N ASN A 16 -9.38 5.41 15.76
CA ASN A 16 -10.68 4.77 15.68
C ASN A 16 -10.93 4.12 14.31
N GLU A 17 -10.53 4.77 13.22
CA GLU A 17 -10.65 4.22 11.86
C GLU A 17 -9.79 2.95 11.70
N ILE A 18 -8.55 2.97 12.19
CA ILE A 18 -7.63 1.82 12.14
C ILE A 18 -8.15 0.70 13.04
N GLN A 19 -8.55 1.00 14.28
CA GLN A 19 -9.12 0.00 15.19
C GLN A 19 -10.37 -0.64 14.59
N GLY A 20 -11.32 0.15 14.10
CA GLY A 20 -12.53 -0.34 13.45
C GLY A 20 -12.25 -1.19 12.20
N PHE A 21 -11.14 -0.95 11.50
CA PHE A 21 -10.70 -1.81 10.41
C PHE A 21 -10.28 -3.20 10.93
N TYR A 22 -9.50 -3.27 12.02
CA TYR A 22 -9.10 -4.54 12.64
C TYR A 22 -10.27 -5.27 13.28
N ASP A 23 -11.20 -4.55 13.93
CA ASP A 23 -12.40 -5.13 14.55
C ASP A 23 -13.32 -5.81 13.54
N ARG A 24 -13.30 -5.35 12.28
CA ARG A 24 -13.99 -6.00 11.16
C ARG A 24 -13.18 -7.14 10.50
N GLY A 25 -12.13 -7.62 11.15
CA GLY A 25 -11.27 -8.69 10.64
C GLY A 25 -10.26 -8.25 9.58
N GLY A 26 -10.03 -6.94 9.45
CA GLY A 26 -9.00 -6.40 8.58
C GLY A 26 -7.58 -6.68 9.08
N SER A 27 -6.61 -6.67 8.17
CA SER A 27 -5.19 -6.77 8.46
C SER A 27 -4.42 -6.02 7.39
N PHE A 28 -3.43 -5.23 7.78
CA PHE A 28 -2.56 -4.58 6.80
C PHE A 28 -1.80 -5.58 5.92
N ARG A 29 -1.46 -6.75 6.48
CA ARG A 29 -0.86 -7.84 5.70
C ARG A 29 -1.83 -8.43 4.69
N ALA A 30 -3.08 -8.66 5.07
CA ALA A 30 -4.11 -9.22 4.19
C ALA A 30 -4.48 -8.22 3.08
N LEU A 31 -4.61 -6.93 3.39
CA LEU A 31 -4.86 -5.88 2.39
C LEU A 31 -3.76 -5.81 1.34
N ASN A 32 -2.51 -5.95 1.73
CA ASN A 32 -1.39 -5.98 0.79
C ASN A 32 -1.50 -7.14 -0.21
N GLN A 33 -2.07 -8.27 0.21
CA GLN A 33 -2.30 -9.41 -0.67
C GLN A 33 -3.55 -9.22 -1.54
N LYS A 34 -4.63 -8.71 -0.95
CA LYS A 34 -5.92 -8.52 -1.62
C LYS A 34 -5.91 -7.33 -2.58
N ALA A 35 -5.38 -6.19 -2.18
CA ALA A 35 -5.30 -5.00 -3.03
C ALA A 35 -4.47 -5.25 -4.30
N ARG A 36 -3.43 -6.06 -4.23
CA ARG A 36 -2.63 -6.45 -5.39
C ARG A 36 -3.40 -7.33 -6.37
N SER A 37 -4.24 -8.24 -5.89
CA SER A 37 -5.08 -9.07 -6.73
C SER A 37 -6.27 -8.29 -7.31
N GLU A 38 -6.92 -7.42 -6.54
CA GLU A 38 -8.03 -6.59 -7.00
C GLU A 38 -7.60 -5.53 -8.02
N ILE A 39 -6.43 -4.90 -7.85
CA ILE A 39 -5.88 -3.97 -8.84
C ILE A 39 -5.64 -4.68 -10.16
N LEU A 40 -5.12 -5.89 -10.15
CA LEU A 40 -4.87 -6.67 -11.36
C LEU A 40 -6.16 -7.21 -12.00
N GLU A 41 -7.23 -7.45 -11.22
CA GLU A 41 -8.57 -7.79 -11.77
C GLU A 41 -9.25 -6.60 -12.46
N VAL A 42 -9.13 -5.40 -11.91
CA VAL A 42 -9.68 -4.16 -12.53
C VAL A 42 -9.01 -3.86 -13.87
N PHE A 43 -7.77 -4.30 -14.06
CA PHE A 43 -7.02 -4.11 -15.30
C PHE A 43 -7.21 -5.26 -16.32
N SER A 44 -8.07 -6.27 -16.05
CA SER A 44 -8.23 -7.42 -16.97
C SER A 44 -8.85 -7.06 -18.31
N ASP A 45 -9.73 -6.05 -18.35
CA ASP A 45 -10.31 -5.54 -19.60
C ASP A 45 -9.53 -4.33 -20.11
N GLY A 46 -8.66 -4.57 -21.08
CA GLY A 46 -7.77 -3.54 -21.69
C GLY A 46 -6.38 -3.46 -21.07
N PHE A 47 -6.02 -4.42 -20.24
CA PHE A 47 -4.69 -4.48 -19.62
C PHE A 47 -3.62 -4.84 -20.66
N ASP A 48 -2.63 -3.98 -20.82
CA ASP A 48 -1.48 -4.24 -21.68
C ASP A 48 -0.54 -5.26 -21.03
N TRP A 49 -0.81 -6.56 -21.32
CA TRP A 49 -0.01 -7.66 -20.79
C TRP A 49 1.43 -7.61 -21.24
N GLU A 50 1.70 -7.19 -22.49
CA GLU A 50 3.05 -7.15 -23.03
C GLU A 50 3.91 -6.13 -22.31
N ALA A 51 3.41 -4.90 -22.11
CA ALA A 51 4.11 -3.87 -21.34
C ALA A 51 4.35 -4.30 -19.89
N ASN A 52 3.36 -4.93 -19.25
CA ASN A 52 3.49 -5.35 -17.85
C ASN A 52 4.41 -6.55 -17.66
N LEU A 53 4.40 -7.51 -18.55
CA LEU A 53 5.34 -8.61 -18.56
C LEU A 53 6.76 -8.12 -18.82
N ASN A 54 6.96 -7.18 -19.74
CA ASN A 54 8.25 -6.54 -19.98
C ASN A 54 8.75 -5.77 -18.74
N ASN A 55 7.87 -5.05 -18.04
CA ASN A 55 8.23 -4.41 -16.77
C ASN A 55 8.65 -5.43 -15.71
N ALA A 56 7.97 -6.57 -15.62
CA ALA A 56 8.31 -7.64 -14.68
C ALA A 56 9.68 -8.27 -14.92
N THR A 57 10.29 -8.09 -16.08
CA THR A 57 11.68 -8.53 -16.33
C THR A 57 12.73 -7.57 -15.77
N LYS A 58 12.35 -6.33 -15.43
CA LYS A 58 13.25 -5.24 -15.04
C LYS A 58 13.02 -4.75 -13.62
N ASP A 59 11.78 -4.85 -13.12
CA ASP A 59 11.37 -4.35 -11.82
C ASP A 59 10.85 -5.48 -10.92
N PHE A 60 11.48 -5.65 -9.75
CA PHE A 60 11.08 -6.67 -8.78
C PHE A 60 9.62 -6.54 -8.33
N HIS A 61 9.10 -5.32 -8.18
CA HIS A 61 7.73 -5.13 -7.68
C HIS A 61 6.69 -5.56 -8.71
N SER A 62 6.93 -5.25 -9.98
CA SER A 62 6.12 -5.73 -11.09
C SER A 62 6.18 -7.25 -11.19
N PHE A 63 7.36 -7.84 -11.07
CA PHE A 63 7.57 -9.29 -11.03
C PHE A 63 6.80 -9.96 -9.89
N ASP A 64 6.98 -9.49 -8.63
CA ASP A 64 6.33 -10.07 -7.45
C ASP A 64 4.79 -9.90 -7.50
N SER A 65 4.31 -8.78 -8.04
CA SER A 65 2.87 -8.53 -8.22
C SER A 65 2.24 -9.50 -9.20
N LEU A 66 2.85 -9.71 -10.37
CA LEU A 66 2.36 -10.66 -11.36
C LEU A 66 2.44 -12.11 -10.85
N ARG A 67 3.53 -12.48 -10.18
CA ARG A 67 3.70 -13.80 -9.58
C ARG A 67 2.59 -14.09 -8.56
N ARG A 68 2.25 -13.12 -7.71
CA ARG A 68 1.17 -13.25 -6.70
C ARG A 68 -0.20 -13.32 -7.35
N TYR A 69 -0.41 -12.58 -8.42
CA TYR A 69 -1.66 -12.64 -9.17
C TYR A 69 -1.85 -14.01 -9.83
N CYS A 70 -0.81 -14.58 -10.44
CA CYS A 70 -0.86 -15.96 -10.93
C CYS A 70 -1.24 -16.96 -9.83
N ALA A 71 -0.60 -16.84 -8.66
CA ALA A 71 -0.91 -17.70 -7.52
C ALA A 71 -2.35 -17.54 -7.03
N TYR A 72 -2.91 -16.32 -7.08
CA TYR A 72 -4.31 -16.06 -6.78
C TYR A 72 -5.24 -16.72 -7.80
N LEU A 73 -5.01 -16.54 -9.11
CA LEU A 73 -5.83 -17.15 -10.16
C LEU A 73 -5.85 -18.68 -10.06
N ILE A 74 -4.69 -19.29 -9.80
CA ILE A 74 -4.56 -20.74 -9.61
C ILE A 74 -5.38 -21.21 -8.40
N ARG A 75 -5.24 -20.53 -7.24
CA ARG A 75 -5.96 -20.93 -6.01
C ARG A 75 -7.47 -20.71 -6.09
N ALA A 76 -7.90 -19.68 -6.82
CA ALA A 76 -9.29 -19.34 -7.02
C ALA A 76 -9.92 -20.08 -8.21
N GLU A 77 -9.17 -20.98 -8.87
CA GLU A 77 -9.58 -21.75 -10.06
C GLU A 77 -10.14 -20.85 -11.18
N ARG A 78 -9.58 -19.61 -11.28
CA ARG A 78 -9.99 -18.64 -12.31
C ARG A 78 -9.21 -18.83 -13.59
N LYS A 79 -9.85 -18.47 -14.71
CA LYS A 79 -9.19 -18.48 -16.03
C LYS A 79 -8.02 -17.51 -16.04
N MET A 80 -6.85 -18.02 -16.37
CA MET A 80 -5.64 -17.22 -16.53
C MET A 80 -5.44 -16.83 -18.01
N PRO A 81 -5.11 -15.59 -18.34
CA PRO A 81 -4.71 -15.18 -19.69
C PRO A 81 -3.51 -16.01 -20.18
N ASP A 82 -3.49 -16.35 -21.48
CA ASP A 82 -2.47 -17.25 -22.02
C ASP A 82 -1.05 -16.65 -21.93
N GLN A 83 -0.90 -15.35 -22.15
CA GLN A 83 0.38 -14.65 -21.94
C GLN A 83 0.92 -14.83 -20.52
N LEU A 84 0.02 -14.76 -19.52
CA LEU A 84 0.39 -14.90 -18.13
C LEU A 84 0.72 -16.35 -17.76
N LYS A 85 0.05 -17.34 -18.41
CA LYS A 85 0.38 -18.77 -18.25
C LYS A 85 1.79 -19.07 -18.76
N HIS A 86 2.14 -18.61 -19.96
CA HIS A 86 3.46 -18.80 -20.52
C HIS A 86 4.53 -18.15 -19.62
N TRP A 87 4.31 -16.88 -19.24
CA TRP A 87 5.24 -16.16 -18.38
C TRP A 87 5.46 -16.88 -17.03
N ILE A 88 4.40 -17.37 -16.36
CA ILE A 88 4.59 -18.05 -15.06
C ILE A 88 5.23 -19.41 -15.23
N ALA A 89 5.01 -20.11 -16.35
CA ALA A 89 5.70 -21.35 -16.68
C ALA A 89 7.21 -21.07 -16.85
N ASP A 90 7.58 -20.05 -17.63
CA ASP A 90 8.99 -19.65 -17.82
C ASP A 90 9.66 -19.26 -16.48
N VAL A 91 8.92 -18.63 -15.57
CA VAL A 91 9.42 -18.31 -14.22
C VAL A 91 9.66 -19.58 -13.40
N LEU A 92 8.74 -20.55 -13.45
CA LEU A 92 8.85 -21.82 -12.71
C LEU A 92 9.94 -22.72 -13.26
N GLU A 93 10.17 -22.68 -14.57
CA GLU A 93 11.24 -23.44 -15.26
C GLU A 93 12.61 -22.75 -15.14
N GLY A 94 12.65 -21.53 -14.60
CA GLY A 94 13.90 -20.76 -14.48
C GLY A 94 14.38 -20.16 -15.80
N VAL A 95 13.54 -20.13 -16.82
CA VAL A 95 13.82 -19.50 -18.12
C VAL A 95 13.68 -17.99 -18.04
N ALA A 96 12.64 -17.52 -17.36
CA ALA A 96 12.48 -16.10 -17.11
C ALA A 96 13.39 -15.63 -15.96
N PRO A 97 13.94 -14.40 -16.03
CA PRO A 97 14.82 -13.89 -14.98
C PRO A 97 14.07 -13.77 -13.64
N THR A 98 14.59 -14.43 -12.61
CA THR A 98 14.08 -14.28 -11.25
C THR A 98 14.74 -13.05 -10.61
N LEU A 99 13.99 -12.00 -10.42
CA LEU A 99 14.51 -10.79 -9.80
C LEU A 99 14.61 -10.97 -8.28
N LYS A 100 15.77 -10.63 -7.72
CA LYS A 100 15.99 -10.67 -6.28
C LYS A 100 15.28 -9.51 -5.61
N GLN A 101 14.66 -9.79 -4.46
CA GLN A 101 14.06 -8.75 -3.65
C GLN A 101 15.12 -7.73 -3.22
N PRO A 102 14.89 -6.42 -3.42
CA PRO A 102 15.79 -5.39 -2.92
C PRO A 102 15.95 -5.51 -1.39
N GLN A 103 17.18 -5.44 -0.91
CA GLN A 103 17.44 -5.43 0.53
C GLN A 103 16.78 -4.18 1.14
N GLY A 104 15.93 -4.37 2.15
CA GLY A 104 15.15 -3.29 2.80
C GLY A 104 13.65 -3.28 2.50
N GLY A 105 13.14 -4.22 1.72
CA GLY A 105 11.80 -4.20 1.14
C GLY A 105 10.64 -4.68 2.01
N VAL A 106 10.58 -4.37 3.32
CA VAL A 106 9.34 -4.61 4.11
C VAL A 106 8.28 -3.52 3.88
N ILE A 107 8.67 -2.42 3.23
CA ILE A 107 7.88 -1.18 3.17
C ILE A 107 6.99 -1.08 1.92
N THR A 108 7.29 -1.82 0.88
CA THR A 108 6.56 -1.78 -0.40
C THR A 108 5.13 -2.31 -0.33
N GLY A 109 4.77 -3.00 0.75
CA GLY A 109 3.38 -3.38 1.01
C GLY A 109 2.49 -2.21 1.43
N LEU A 110 3.04 -1.12 1.97
CA LEU A 110 2.25 0.03 2.44
C LEU A 110 1.92 1.02 1.32
N SER A 111 2.79 1.19 0.34
CA SER A 111 2.52 2.07 -0.81
C SER A 111 1.37 1.57 -1.69
N ASN A 112 1.19 0.25 -1.79
CA ASN A 112 0.07 -0.36 -2.49
C ASN A 112 -1.18 -0.52 -1.61
N ASN A 113 -1.09 -0.17 -0.34
CA ASN A 113 -2.22 -0.20 0.58
C ASN A 113 -3.02 1.09 0.46
N MET A 114 -4.09 1.06 -0.31
CA MET A 114 -5.01 2.20 -0.52
C MET A 114 -5.62 2.73 0.78
N LEU A 115 -5.60 1.96 1.87
CA LEU A 115 -6.18 2.37 3.15
C LEU A 115 -5.42 3.56 3.75
N LEU A 116 -4.08 3.49 3.84
CA LEU A 116 -3.28 4.54 4.46
C LEU A 116 -3.35 5.87 3.71
N PRO A 117 -3.13 5.91 2.38
CA PRO A 117 -3.28 7.15 1.63
C PRO A 117 -4.67 7.76 1.74
N ARG A 118 -5.75 6.97 1.66
CA ARG A 118 -7.13 7.44 1.85
C ARG A 118 -7.39 7.94 3.26
N LEU A 119 -6.84 7.28 4.28
CA LEU A 119 -6.96 7.74 5.66
C LEU A 119 -6.24 9.07 5.87
N ILE A 120 -5.06 9.26 5.26
CA ILE A 120 -4.32 10.53 5.30
C ILE A 120 -5.16 11.65 4.66
N GLU A 121 -5.77 11.42 3.49
CA GLU A 121 -6.67 12.39 2.86
C GLU A 121 -7.88 12.71 3.74
N LYS A 122 -8.54 11.70 4.30
CA LYS A 122 -9.65 11.90 5.25
C LYS A 122 -9.25 12.76 6.44
N VAL A 123 -8.09 12.47 7.04
CA VAL A 123 -7.57 13.21 8.20
C VAL A 123 -7.23 14.64 7.79
N ALA A 124 -6.51 14.83 6.67
CA ALA A 124 -6.12 16.14 6.18
C ALA A 124 -7.34 17.03 5.93
N THR A 125 -8.34 16.51 5.21
CA THR A 125 -9.55 17.25 4.86
C THR A 125 -10.41 17.55 6.09
N LYS A 126 -10.61 16.55 6.97
CA LYS A 126 -11.52 16.71 8.12
C LYS A 126 -10.99 17.68 9.19
N PHE A 127 -9.68 17.71 9.37
CA PHE A 127 -9.04 18.49 10.43
C PHE A 127 -8.21 19.67 9.91
N ASP A 128 -8.31 19.96 8.63
CA ASP A 128 -7.58 21.05 7.98
C ASP A 128 -6.07 21.00 8.33
N LEU A 129 -5.47 19.84 8.11
CA LEU A 129 -4.05 19.59 8.33
C LEU A 129 -3.32 19.46 7.00
N ASP A 130 -2.07 19.90 6.96
CA ASP A 130 -1.17 19.57 5.86
C ASP A 130 -1.06 18.04 5.73
N ARG A 131 -1.10 17.53 4.51
CA ARG A 131 -1.00 16.09 4.25
C ARG A 131 0.34 15.53 4.70
N THR A 132 1.39 16.25 4.33
CA THR A 132 2.79 15.93 4.68
C THR A 132 3.48 17.18 5.20
N ARG A 133 4.63 17.01 5.81
CA ARG A 133 5.53 18.11 6.19
C ARG A 133 6.95 17.86 5.68
N ASN A 134 7.79 18.86 5.73
CA ASN A 134 9.23 18.62 5.62
C ASN A 134 9.70 17.81 6.85
N ASP A 135 10.59 16.85 6.64
CA ASP A 135 11.06 15.91 7.68
C ASP A 135 11.70 16.64 8.88
N GLU A 136 12.24 17.82 8.64
CA GLU A 136 12.90 18.68 9.67
C GLU A 136 11.93 19.63 10.38
N THR A 137 10.69 19.80 9.88
CA THR A 137 9.71 20.73 10.45
C THR A 137 9.22 20.26 11.82
N ARG A 138 9.16 21.21 12.77
CA ARG A 138 8.55 21.03 14.09
C ARG A 138 7.49 22.12 14.31
N PRO A 139 6.36 21.84 14.95
CA PRO A 139 5.90 20.55 15.51
C PRO A 139 5.48 19.54 14.42
N CYS A 140 5.44 18.24 14.78
CA CYS A 140 5.03 17.14 13.91
C CYS A 140 3.49 17.04 13.91
N THR A 141 2.81 17.84 13.07
CA THR A 141 1.35 18.01 13.10
C THR A 141 0.67 17.81 11.74
N SER A 142 1.33 17.14 10.79
CA SER A 142 0.70 16.78 9.51
C SER A 142 -0.27 15.59 9.65
N ALA A 143 -1.12 15.38 8.65
CA ALA A 143 -2.02 14.22 8.59
C ALA A 143 -1.23 12.89 8.58
N CYS A 144 -0.07 12.85 7.92
CA CYS A 144 0.84 11.70 7.99
C CYS A 144 1.36 11.45 9.40
N ASP A 145 1.66 12.52 10.19
CA ASP A 145 2.05 12.37 11.60
C ASP A 145 0.91 11.82 12.45
N ALA A 146 -0.31 12.30 12.23
CA ALA A 146 -1.50 11.83 12.96
C ALA A 146 -1.76 10.33 12.68
N VAL A 147 -1.68 9.92 11.43
CA VAL A 147 -1.83 8.50 11.04
C VAL A 147 -0.67 7.65 11.59
N HIS A 148 0.56 8.15 11.57
CA HIS A 148 1.71 7.47 12.18
C HIS A 148 1.50 7.22 13.67
N GLN A 149 1.08 8.24 14.42
CA GLN A 149 0.79 8.09 15.86
C GLN A 149 -0.37 7.13 16.12
N ALA A 150 -1.41 7.17 15.27
CA ALA A 150 -2.54 6.26 15.37
C ALA A 150 -2.14 4.79 15.19
N ILE A 151 -1.29 4.49 14.20
CA ILE A 151 -0.78 3.13 13.96
C ILE A 151 0.00 2.62 15.19
N ILE A 152 0.81 3.46 15.82
CA ILE A 152 1.56 3.08 17.03
C ILE A 152 0.64 2.79 18.22
N LYS A 153 -0.52 3.47 18.29
CA LYS A 153 -1.52 3.30 19.38
C LYS A 153 -2.36 2.03 19.23
N VAL A 154 -2.53 1.51 18.01
CA VAL A 154 -3.30 0.27 17.76
C VAL A 154 -2.36 -0.94 17.81
N PRO A 155 -2.47 -1.84 18.81
CA PRO A 155 -1.52 -2.93 19.03
C PRO A 155 -1.39 -3.88 17.83
N GLN A 156 -2.50 -4.21 17.17
CA GLN A 156 -2.54 -5.06 15.97
C GLN A 156 -1.75 -4.41 14.83
N ALA A 157 -2.02 -3.12 14.55
CA ALA A 157 -1.33 -2.37 13.51
C ALA A 157 0.18 -2.28 13.81
N LYS A 158 0.55 -1.94 15.04
CA LYS A 158 1.94 -1.87 15.50
C LYS A 158 2.67 -3.20 15.32
N SER A 159 2.03 -4.33 15.59
CA SER A 159 2.63 -5.67 15.46
C SER A 159 2.91 -6.05 14.01
N GLU A 160 2.06 -5.61 13.09
CA GLU A 160 2.21 -5.89 11.65
C GLU A 160 3.25 -4.97 10.97
N VAL A 161 3.52 -3.80 11.56
CA VAL A 161 4.37 -2.76 10.98
C VAL A 161 5.49 -2.39 11.95
N LYS A 162 6.40 -3.34 12.19
CA LYS A 162 7.43 -3.29 13.26
C LYS A 162 8.41 -2.13 13.21
N SER A 163 8.55 -1.39 12.14
CA SER A 163 9.51 -0.27 12.02
C SER A 163 8.98 0.89 11.20
N LEU A 164 7.69 1.18 11.38
CA LEU A 164 7.06 2.24 10.63
C LEU A 164 7.58 3.60 11.07
N GLN A 165 8.30 4.27 10.18
CA GLN A 165 8.74 5.65 10.35
C GLN A 165 7.80 6.59 9.59
N TYR A 166 7.74 7.85 10.02
CA TYR A 166 7.03 8.91 9.31
C TYR A 166 7.36 8.94 7.80
N ARG A 167 8.64 8.86 7.44
CA ARG A 167 9.10 8.84 6.03
C ARG A 167 8.46 7.74 5.20
N THR A 168 8.19 6.61 5.81
CA THR A 168 7.54 5.47 5.14
C THR A 168 6.09 5.78 4.80
N ILE A 169 5.35 6.36 5.73
CA ILE A 169 3.96 6.76 5.53
C ILE A 169 3.88 7.88 4.50
N LYS A 170 4.75 8.88 4.61
CA LYS A 170 4.87 9.98 3.66
C LYS A 170 5.12 9.45 2.25
N LYS A 171 6.10 8.56 2.08
CA LYS A 171 6.41 7.95 0.78
C LYS A 171 5.22 7.16 0.22
N ALA A 172 4.53 6.36 1.04
CA ALA A 172 3.36 5.61 0.60
C ALA A 172 2.24 6.55 0.10
N TYR A 173 2.06 7.69 0.75
CA TYR A 173 1.11 8.71 0.33
C TYR A 173 1.54 9.39 -0.99
N GLU A 174 2.81 9.79 -1.11
CA GLU A 174 3.36 10.43 -2.31
C GLU A 174 3.29 9.48 -3.53
N ASP A 175 3.63 8.21 -3.35
CA ASP A 175 3.54 7.20 -4.40
C ASP A 175 2.08 7.03 -4.87
N ALA A 176 1.11 6.97 -3.95
CA ALA A 176 -0.31 6.90 -4.29
C ALA A 176 -0.82 8.14 -5.02
N LYS A 177 -0.35 9.33 -4.62
CA LYS A 177 -0.65 10.60 -5.31
C LYS A 177 -0.10 10.59 -6.74
N ASN A 178 1.13 10.16 -6.93
CA ASN A 178 1.77 10.09 -8.25
C ASN A 178 1.08 9.09 -9.19
N LEU A 179 0.46 8.06 -8.65
CA LEU A 179 -0.36 7.09 -9.38
C LEU A 179 -1.77 7.61 -9.71
N GLY A 180 -2.11 8.85 -9.37
CA GLY A 180 -3.40 9.45 -9.68
C GLY A 180 -4.57 8.88 -8.85
N ILE A 181 -4.30 8.21 -7.74
CA ILE A 181 -5.31 7.52 -6.92
C ILE A 181 -6.35 8.47 -6.30
N PHE A 182 -6.04 9.77 -6.23
CA PHE A 182 -6.88 10.80 -5.63
C PHE A 182 -7.51 11.75 -6.66
N VAL A 183 -7.38 11.48 -7.97
CA VAL A 183 -7.99 12.30 -9.02
C VAL A 183 -9.43 11.87 -9.20
N GLY A 184 -10.34 12.58 -8.52
CA GLY A 184 -11.78 12.45 -8.73
C GLY A 184 -12.58 12.27 -7.43
N ASN A 185 -12.72 13.36 -6.70
CA ASN A 185 -13.90 13.64 -5.86
C ASN A 185 -14.27 15.10 -6.05
#